data_c9830770d59228fe8fa1f4a63da5bc1d
#
_entry.id   c9830770d59228fe8fa1f4a63da5bc1d
#
_cell.length_a   1.000
_cell.length_b   1.000
_cell.length_c   1.000
_cell.angle_alpha   90.00
_cell.angle_beta   90.00
_cell.angle_gamma   90.00
#
_symmetry.space_group_name_H-M   'P 1'
#
loop_
_entity.id
_entity.type
_entity.pdbx_description
1 polymer ?
#
loop_
_entity_poly.entity_id
_entity_poly.type
_entity_poly.pdbx_seq_one_letter_code
_entity_poly.pdbx_strand_id
1 'polypeptide(L)'
;MSFVTTQPEALSAAASKLAVIGSALAAQNAAASVPTTGVVPAATDEVSVLIAAQFATHAQMYQTVCAQATMIHESFVKMLHLGAGSYEATEAINAAAAS
;
A
#
# COMPACT_ATOMS: atom_id res chain seq x y z
N MET A 1 -20.31 -0.56 -34.26
CA MET A 1 -19.03 -0.03 -33.76
C MET A 1 -19.10 0.01 -32.23
N SER A 2 -18.16 -0.60 -31.56
CA SER A 2 -18.12 -0.52 -30.11
C SER A 2 -17.26 0.67 -29.68
N PHE A 3 -17.72 1.38 -28.67
CA PHE A 3 -16.99 2.51 -28.10
C PHE A 3 -16.50 2.13 -26.72
N VAL A 4 -15.24 2.39 -26.46
CA VAL A 4 -14.66 2.24 -25.12
C VAL A 4 -14.71 3.62 -24.48
N THR A 5 -15.43 3.71 -23.38
CA THR A 5 -15.48 4.92 -22.58
C THR A 5 -14.60 4.73 -21.34
N THR A 6 -13.81 5.75 -21.03
CA THR A 6 -12.98 5.78 -19.83
C THR A 6 -13.45 6.93 -18.94
N GLN A 7 -13.19 6.81 -17.65
CA GLN A 7 -13.49 7.85 -16.67
C GLN A 7 -12.22 8.19 -15.90
N PRO A 8 -11.36 9.04 -16.47
CA PRO A 8 -10.08 9.39 -15.83
C PRO A 8 -10.25 9.97 -14.43
N GLU A 9 -11.31 10.75 -14.20
CA GLU A 9 -11.58 11.30 -12.86
C GLU A 9 -11.90 10.21 -11.85
N ALA A 10 -12.60 9.15 -12.27
CA ALA A 10 -12.91 8.02 -11.40
C ALA A 10 -11.65 7.23 -11.06
N LEU A 11 -10.76 7.02 -12.03
CA LEU A 11 -9.45 6.37 -11.79
C LEU A 11 -8.59 7.20 -10.85
N SER A 12 -8.53 8.50 -11.06
CA SER A 12 -7.77 9.41 -10.21
C SER A 12 -8.32 9.44 -8.78
N ALA A 13 -9.65 9.47 -8.62
CA ALA A 13 -10.31 9.42 -7.32
C ALA A 13 -10.03 8.09 -6.60
N ALA A 14 -10.06 6.98 -7.33
CA ALA A 14 -9.73 5.67 -6.78
C ALA A 14 -8.26 5.61 -6.32
N ALA A 15 -7.35 6.15 -7.10
CA ALA A 15 -5.94 6.23 -6.74
C ALA A 15 -5.73 7.05 -5.47
N SER A 16 -6.43 8.18 -5.33
CA SER A 16 -6.35 9.01 -4.13
C SER A 16 -6.87 8.29 -2.89
N LYS A 17 -7.97 7.54 -3.01
CA LYS A 17 -8.50 6.73 -1.92
C LYS A 17 -7.52 5.64 -1.51
N LEU A 18 -6.90 4.97 -2.47
CA LEU A 18 -5.90 3.95 -2.20
C LEU A 18 -4.66 4.54 -1.53
N ALA A 19 -4.27 5.76 -1.88
CA ALA A 19 -3.17 6.46 -1.22
C ALA A 19 -3.48 6.73 0.26
N VAL A 20 -4.71 7.12 0.57
CA VAL A 20 -5.15 7.33 1.96
C VAL A 20 -5.12 6.01 2.74
N ILE A 21 -5.61 4.91 2.15
CA ILE A 21 -5.58 3.59 2.76
C ILE A 21 -4.12 3.17 3.02
N GLY A 22 -3.23 3.38 2.06
CA GLY A 22 -1.82 3.08 2.20
C GLY A 22 -1.16 3.85 3.35
N SER A 23 -1.47 5.14 3.49
CA SER A 23 -0.97 5.96 4.58
C SER A 23 -1.46 5.47 5.95
N ALA A 24 -2.74 5.10 6.04
CA ALA A 24 -3.32 4.56 7.27
C ALA A 24 -2.67 3.22 7.65
N LEU A 25 -2.46 2.34 6.67
CA LEU A 25 -1.78 1.05 6.88
C LEU A 25 -0.35 1.24 7.35
N ALA A 26 0.39 2.15 6.73
CA ALA A 26 1.78 2.45 7.10
C ALA A 26 1.85 2.98 8.54
N ALA A 27 0.93 3.85 8.94
CA ALA A 27 0.87 4.37 10.30
C ALA A 27 0.57 3.25 11.32
N GLN A 28 -0.35 2.35 11.01
CA GLN A 28 -0.69 1.22 11.87
C GLN A 28 0.45 0.21 11.97
N ASN A 29 1.14 -0.07 10.87
CA ASN A 29 2.31 -0.93 10.86
C ASN A 29 3.44 -0.34 11.70
N ALA A 30 3.66 0.97 11.62
CA ALA A 30 4.64 1.66 12.44
C ALA A 30 4.28 1.59 13.93
N ALA A 31 3.00 1.78 14.26
CA ALA A 31 2.51 1.69 15.64
C ALA A 31 2.66 0.27 16.20
N ALA A 32 2.50 -0.76 15.37
CA ALA A 32 2.64 -2.15 15.77
C ALA A 32 4.11 -2.60 15.90
N SER A 33 5.05 -1.87 15.31
CA SER A 33 6.45 -2.29 15.21
C SER A 33 7.09 -2.48 16.58
N VAL A 34 7.05 -1.49 17.45
CA VAL A 34 7.71 -1.55 18.75
C VAL A 34 7.11 -2.63 19.65
N PRO A 35 5.78 -2.70 19.88
CA PRO A 35 5.23 -3.70 20.78
C PRO A 35 5.39 -5.14 20.26
N THR A 36 5.43 -5.37 18.96
CA THR A 36 5.55 -6.72 18.40
C THR A 36 6.99 -7.20 18.26
N THR A 37 7.95 -6.29 18.06
CA THR A 37 9.38 -6.65 18.00
C THR A 37 10.04 -6.65 19.38
N GLY A 38 9.46 -5.94 20.34
CA GLY A 38 9.99 -5.85 21.71
C GLY A 38 9.18 -6.65 22.70
N VAL A 39 8.78 -7.88 22.37
CA VAL A 39 7.99 -8.73 23.26
C VAL A 39 8.79 -9.07 24.51
N VAL A 40 8.19 -8.82 25.68
CA VAL A 40 8.78 -9.15 26.97
C VAL A 40 8.45 -10.61 27.31
N PRO A 41 9.46 -11.42 27.72
CA PRO A 41 9.19 -12.80 28.15
C PRO A 41 8.20 -12.85 29.30
N ALA A 42 7.31 -13.85 29.26
CA ALA A 42 6.30 -14.04 30.30
C ALA A 42 6.92 -14.48 31.66
N ALA A 43 8.09 -15.11 31.59
CA ALA A 43 8.83 -15.55 32.79
C ALA A 43 10.33 -15.46 32.51
N THR A 44 11.15 -15.62 33.56
CA THR A 44 12.61 -15.57 33.43
C THR A 44 13.24 -16.88 33.01
N ASP A 45 12.43 -17.92 32.75
CA ASP A 45 12.95 -19.21 32.31
C ASP A 45 13.39 -19.15 30.83
N GLU A 46 14.24 -20.11 30.44
CA GLU A 46 14.84 -20.17 29.10
C GLU A 46 13.80 -20.36 28.02
N VAL A 47 12.72 -21.11 28.27
CA VAL A 47 11.66 -21.35 27.28
C VAL A 47 10.90 -20.06 26.95
N SER A 48 10.55 -19.29 27.98
CA SER A 48 9.87 -18.00 27.81
C SER A 48 10.74 -17.01 27.04
N VAL A 49 12.03 -16.97 27.29
CA VAL A 49 13.00 -16.13 26.58
C VAL A 49 13.07 -16.54 25.11
N LEU A 50 13.15 -17.83 24.80
CA LEU A 50 13.20 -18.33 23.43
C LEU A 50 11.90 -18.03 22.67
N ILE A 51 10.74 -18.19 23.32
CA ILE A 51 9.45 -17.89 22.70
C ILE A 51 9.35 -16.39 22.37
N ALA A 52 9.73 -15.52 23.30
CA ALA A 52 9.74 -14.09 23.07
C ALA A 52 10.66 -13.70 21.91
N ALA A 53 11.83 -14.34 21.83
CA ALA A 53 12.78 -14.11 20.72
C ALA A 53 12.20 -14.55 19.38
N GLN A 54 11.47 -15.67 19.33
CA GLN A 54 10.81 -16.13 18.10
C GLN A 54 9.70 -15.20 17.68
N PHE A 55 8.87 -14.72 18.60
CA PHE A 55 7.86 -13.73 18.28
C PHE A 55 8.48 -12.45 17.73
N ALA A 56 9.55 -11.97 18.34
CA ALA A 56 10.26 -10.78 17.86
C ALA A 56 10.82 -10.99 16.45
N THR A 57 11.38 -12.15 16.16
CA THR A 57 11.90 -12.49 14.84
C THR A 57 10.79 -12.51 13.80
N HIS A 58 9.66 -13.14 14.09
CA HIS A 58 8.50 -13.13 13.20
C HIS A 58 7.97 -11.73 12.97
N ALA A 59 7.91 -10.90 14.02
CA ALA A 59 7.47 -9.53 13.90
C ALA A 59 8.40 -8.70 13.01
N GLN A 60 9.71 -8.91 13.10
CA GLN A 60 10.67 -8.25 12.22
C GLN A 60 10.49 -8.67 10.76
N MET A 61 10.28 -9.95 10.49
CA MET A 61 9.98 -10.44 9.15
C MET A 61 8.68 -9.84 8.62
N TYR A 62 7.66 -9.75 9.45
CA TYR A 62 6.39 -9.11 9.10
C TYR A 62 6.60 -7.64 8.72
N GLN A 63 7.38 -6.90 9.49
CA GLN A 63 7.70 -5.51 9.19
C GLN A 63 8.43 -5.36 7.84
N THR A 64 9.33 -6.28 7.52
CA THR A 64 10.03 -6.29 6.22
C THR A 64 9.04 -6.53 5.07
N VAL A 65 8.12 -7.49 5.23
CA VAL A 65 7.09 -7.76 4.22
C VAL A 65 6.15 -6.57 4.07
N CYS A 66 5.77 -5.93 5.18
CA CYS A 66 4.93 -4.73 5.15
C CYS A 66 5.62 -3.57 4.42
N ALA A 67 6.92 -3.39 4.60
CA ALA A 67 7.68 -2.37 3.88
C ALA A 67 7.67 -2.63 2.37
N GLN A 68 7.85 -3.88 1.96
CA GLN A 68 7.77 -4.27 0.55
C GLN A 68 6.37 -4.08 -0.01
N ALA A 69 5.35 -4.46 0.75
CA ALA A 69 3.95 -4.28 0.35
C ALA A 69 3.60 -2.79 0.20
N THR A 70 4.12 -1.95 1.07
CA THR A 70 3.94 -0.49 0.97
C THR A 70 4.54 0.04 -0.34
N MET A 71 5.74 -0.39 -0.71
CA MET A 71 6.38 0.02 -1.96
C MET A 71 5.56 -0.42 -3.18
N ILE A 72 5.04 -1.64 -3.16
CA ILE A 72 4.18 -2.17 -4.23
C ILE A 72 2.88 -1.36 -4.32
N HIS A 73 2.27 -1.08 -3.18
CA HIS A 73 1.05 -0.29 -3.11
C HIS A 73 1.25 1.12 -3.66
N GLU A 74 2.33 1.78 -3.26
CA GLU A 74 2.67 3.12 -3.76
C GLU A 74 2.92 3.13 -5.27
N SER A 75 3.61 2.11 -5.78
CA SER A 75 3.81 1.95 -7.22
C SER A 75 2.49 1.77 -7.96
N PHE A 76 1.58 0.97 -7.40
CA PHE A 76 0.26 0.75 -7.98
C PHE A 76 -0.56 2.05 -8.04
N VAL A 77 -0.57 2.81 -6.94
CA VAL A 77 -1.25 4.12 -6.88
C VAL A 77 -0.69 5.06 -7.93
N LYS A 78 0.64 5.11 -8.03
CA LYS A 78 1.32 5.95 -9.02
C LYS A 78 0.93 5.55 -10.44
N MET A 79 0.88 4.26 -10.74
CA MET A 79 0.48 3.75 -12.05
C MET A 79 -0.98 4.09 -12.36
N LEU A 80 -1.87 4.06 -11.39
CA LEU A 80 -3.26 4.48 -11.58
C LEU A 80 -3.36 5.97 -11.92
N HIS A 81 -2.62 6.82 -11.23
CA HIS A 81 -2.59 8.25 -11.53
C HIS A 81 -2.04 8.51 -12.93
N LEU A 82 -0.95 7.85 -13.32
CA LEU A 82 -0.37 7.98 -14.65
C LEU A 82 -1.33 7.48 -15.72
N GLY A 83 -2.01 6.36 -15.46
CA GLY A 83 -3.03 5.81 -16.35
C GLY A 83 -4.20 6.77 -16.54
N ALA A 84 -4.70 7.36 -15.46
CA ALA A 84 -5.77 8.36 -15.52
C ALA A 84 -5.36 9.56 -16.36
N GLY A 85 -4.16 10.09 -16.15
CA GLY A 85 -3.64 11.20 -16.94
C GLY A 85 -3.47 10.85 -18.41
N SER A 86 -3.03 9.63 -18.71
CA SER A 86 -2.88 9.13 -20.08
C SER A 86 -4.23 9.04 -20.79
N TYR A 87 -5.25 8.48 -20.13
CA TYR A 87 -6.60 8.41 -20.69
C TYR A 87 -7.19 9.80 -20.89
N GLU A 88 -7.02 10.68 -19.94
CA GLU A 88 -7.50 12.07 -20.02
C GLU A 88 -6.89 12.78 -21.22
N ALA A 89 -5.59 12.67 -21.42
CA ALA A 89 -4.90 13.27 -22.56
C ALA A 89 -5.39 12.70 -23.89
N THR A 90 -5.58 11.39 -23.97
CA THR A 90 -6.07 10.71 -25.16
C THR A 90 -7.50 11.14 -25.49
N GLU A 91 -8.37 11.21 -24.49
CA GLU A 91 -9.74 11.65 -24.71
C GLU A 91 -9.82 13.11 -25.14
N ALA A 92 -8.98 13.98 -24.62
CA ALA A 92 -8.90 15.36 -25.06
C ALA A 92 -8.47 15.47 -26.51
N ILE A 93 -7.49 14.68 -26.96
CA ILE A 93 -7.05 14.62 -28.35
C ILE A 93 -8.17 14.10 -29.24
N ASN A 94 -8.86 13.03 -28.82
CA ASN A 94 -9.96 12.45 -29.57
C ASN A 94 -11.14 13.43 -29.69
N ALA A 95 -11.47 14.13 -28.65
CA ALA A 95 -12.52 15.14 -28.67
C ALA A 95 -12.17 16.28 -29.63
N ALA A 96 -10.93 16.75 -29.65
CA ALA A 96 -10.46 17.76 -30.57
C ALA A 96 -10.52 17.27 -32.04
N ALA A 97 -10.15 16.00 -32.26
CA ALA A 97 -10.19 15.41 -33.61
C ALA A 97 -11.63 15.20 -34.12
N ALA A 98 -12.59 15.02 -33.20
CA ALA A 98 -14.00 14.80 -33.55
C ALA A 98 -14.77 16.10 -33.82
N SER A 99 -14.24 17.23 -33.42
CA SER A 99 -14.88 18.54 -33.63
C SER A 99 -14.48 19.23 -34.97
#